data_5364a05fd4459053ed420c934ecea88a
#
_entry.id   5364a05fd4459053ed420c934ecea88a
#
_cell.length_a   1.000
_cell.length_b   1.000
_cell.length_c   1.000
_cell.angle_alpha   90.00
_cell.angle_beta   90.00
_cell.angle_gamma   90.00
#
_symmetry.space_group_name_H-M   'P 1'
#
loop_
_entity.id
_entity.type
_entity.pdbx_description
1 polymer ?
#
loop_
_entity_poly.entity_id
_entity_poly.type
_entity_poly.pdbx_seq_one_letter_code
_entity_poly.pdbx_strand_id
1 'polypeptide(L)'
;MYTVVNWTENLDLTEFYAEAGRRGFVNNASQKAMIDCFRSEPEWSAWILYQDSKAVGSVAAHSFTPMGPNAYRILARTCTFGTARPHGGLITPKKLIAEHQNLTDQFLLPACINWAKGELYSTSNESGIASQRLVHRHYFPTLAKLGIVERVCEMNYRNTDQTVWRIYPDKFLANLELYPRWV
;
A
#
# COMPACT_ATOMS: atom_id res chain seq x y z
N MET A 1 0.86 -13.23 16.23
CA MET A 1 2.07 -13.20 15.37
C MET A 1 1.68 -12.62 14.01
N TYR A 2 2.57 -11.83 13.35
CA TYR A 2 2.34 -11.36 11.98
C TYR A 2 3.13 -12.20 10.98
N THR A 3 2.50 -12.57 9.87
CA THR A 3 3.12 -13.37 8.81
C THR A 3 2.74 -12.78 7.45
N VAL A 4 3.72 -12.59 6.58
CA VAL A 4 3.51 -12.16 5.19
C VAL A 4 3.53 -13.38 4.28
N VAL A 5 2.51 -13.53 3.46
CA VAL A 5 2.35 -14.65 2.53
C VAL A 5 2.13 -14.11 1.12
N ASN A 6 2.74 -14.72 0.12
CA ASN A 6 2.45 -14.38 -1.27
C ASN A 6 0.98 -14.70 -1.58
N TRP A 7 0.33 -13.75 -2.26
CA TRP A 7 -1.03 -13.95 -2.72
C TRP A 7 -1.09 -15.04 -3.79
N THR A 8 -2.01 -15.96 -3.61
CA THR A 8 -2.34 -16.99 -4.59
C THR A 8 -3.86 -17.10 -4.70
N GLU A 9 -4.35 -17.66 -5.81
CA GLU A 9 -5.79 -17.86 -6.04
C GLU A 9 -6.45 -18.78 -5.02
N ASN A 10 -5.67 -19.63 -4.38
CA ASN A 10 -6.15 -20.61 -3.40
C ASN A 10 -6.37 -20.02 -2.00
N LEU A 11 -5.99 -18.76 -1.77
CA LEU A 11 -6.22 -18.11 -0.49
C LEU A 11 -7.68 -17.70 -0.37
N ASP A 12 -8.35 -18.13 0.67
CA ASP A 12 -9.66 -17.62 1.02
C ASP A 12 -9.54 -16.24 1.69
N LEU A 13 -9.83 -15.20 0.92
CA LEU A 13 -9.79 -13.80 1.35
C LEU A 13 -11.19 -13.18 1.45
N THR A 14 -12.24 -13.99 1.51
CA THR A 14 -13.63 -13.51 1.50
C THR A 14 -13.90 -12.56 2.67
N GLU A 15 -13.52 -12.94 3.88
CA GLU A 15 -13.69 -12.07 5.06
C GLU A 15 -12.85 -10.81 5.00
N PHE A 16 -11.62 -10.92 4.48
CA PHE A 16 -10.73 -9.77 4.31
C PHE A 16 -11.33 -8.73 3.38
N TYR A 17 -11.82 -9.14 2.21
CA TYR A 17 -12.46 -8.22 1.27
C TYR A 17 -13.77 -7.66 1.81
N ALA A 18 -14.56 -8.45 2.54
CA ALA A 18 -15.77 -7.98 3.20
C ALA A 18 -15.45 -6.88 4.22
N GLU A 19 -14.40 -7.04 5.02
CA GLU A 19 -13.97 -6.05 6.00
C GLU A 19 -13.44 -4.78 5.31
N ALA A 20 -12.67 -4.93 4.23
CA ALA A 20 -12.19 -3.80 3.43
C ALA A 20 -13.36 -2.96 2.89
N GLY A 21 -14.41 -3.61 2.42
CA GLY A 21 -15.64 -2.95 1.97
C GLY A 21 -16.37 -2.22 3.10
N ARG A 22 -16.53 -2.86 4.26
CA ARG A 22 -17.17 -2.23 5.44
C ARG A 22 -16.43 -0.98 5.91
N ARG A 23 -15.10 -0.97 5.80
CA ARG A 23 -14.26 0.18 6.19
C ARG A 23 -14.15 1.24 5.10
N GLY A 24 -14.76 1.04 3.93
CA GLY A 24 -14.74 2.00 2.83
C GLY A 24 -13.38 2.15 2.15
N PHE A 25 -12.46 1.17 2.29
CA PHE A 25 -11.20 1.20 1.57
C PHE A 25 -11.40 0.97 0.08
N VAL A 26 -12.18 -0.03 -0.27
CA VAL A 26 -12.68 -0.30 -1.64
C VAL A 26 -13.82 -1.31 -1.49
N ASN A 27 -14.68 -1.47 -2.49
CA ASN A 27 -15.58 -2.62 -2.48
C ASN A 27 -14.78 -3.92 -2.74
N ASN A 28 -15.28 -5.03 -2.25
CA ASN A 28 -14.63 -6.34 -2.31
C ASN A 28 -14.19 -6.74 -3.72
N ALA A 29 -15.04 -6.49 -4.71
CA ALA A 29 -14.77 -6.79 -6.11
C ALA A 29 -13.61 -5.96 -6.66
N SER A 30 -13.44 -4.72 -6.19
CA SER A 30 -12.42 -3.82 -6.72
C SER A 30 -11.00 -4.22 -6.36
N GLN A 31 -10.77 -4.74 -5.16
CA GLN A 31 -9.41 -5.16 -4.78
C GLN A 31 -8.97 -6.41 -5.53
N LYS A 32 -9.84 -7.41 -5.64
CA LYS A 32 -9.58 -8.59 -6.46
C LYS A 32 -9.41 -8.21 -7.93
N ALA A 33 -10.30 -7.41 -8.48
CA ALA A 33 -10.22 -6.95 -9.86
C ALA A 33 -8.92 -6.17 -10.14
N MET A 34 -8.39 -5.43 -9.17
CA MET A 34 -7.11 -4.75 -9.31
C MET A 34 -5.93 -5.71 -9.35
N ILE A 35 -5.91 -6.72 -8.47
CA ILE A 35 -4.88 -7.77 -8.52
C ILE A 35 -4.97 -8.49 -9.87
N ASP A 36 -6.17 -8.80 -10.33
CA ASP A 36 -6.40 -9.41 -11.64
C ASP A 36 -5.91 -8.51 -12.81
N CYS A 37 -6.05 -7.19 -12.68
CA CYS A 37 -5.50 -6.24 -13.66
C CYS A 37 -3.97 -6.25 -13.74
N PHE A 38 -3.26 -6.62 -12.66
CA PHE A 38 -1.79 -6.67 -12.68
C PHE A 38 -1.24 -7.95 -13.27
N ARG A 39 -2.06 -8.99 -13.42
CA ARG A 39 -1.67 -10.21 -14.14
C ARG A 39 -1.32 -9.95 -15.60
N SER A 40 -1.78 -8.83 -16.17
CA SER A 40 -1.39 -8.40 -17.52
C SER A 40 -0.04 -7.69 -17.57
N GLU A 41 0.51 -7.27 -16.42
CA GLU A 41 1.84 -6.66 -16.37
C GLU A 41 2.93 -7.72 -16.54
N PRO A 42 4.07 -7.37 -17.18
CA PRO A 42 5.16 -8.32 -17.40
C PRO A 42 5.68 -8.98 -16.13
N GLU A 43 5.76 -8.20 -15.07
CA GLU A 43 6.12 -8.67 -13.73
C GLU A 43 5.17 -8.08 -12.71
N TRP A 44 4.68 -8.90 -11.82
CA TRP A 44 3.86 -8.47 -10.68
C TRP A 44 3.96 -9.49 -9.55
N SER A 45 3.70 -9.02 -8.35
CA SER A 45 3.50 -9.86 -7.17
C SER A 45 2.56 -9.16 -6.18
N ALA A 46 1.94 -9.94 -5.32
CA ALA A 46 1.09 -9.43 -4.26
C ALA A 46 1.31 -10.22 -2.97
N TRP A 47 1.08 -9.59 -1.85
CA TRP A 47 1.28 -10.17 -0.52
C TRP A 47 0.10 -9.88 0.37
N ILE A 48 -0.20 -10.84 1.23
CA ILE A 48 -1.20 -10.75 2.27
C ILE A 48 -0.51 -10.80 3.62
N LEU A 49 -0.87 -9.88 4.49
CA LEU A 49 -0.45 -9.87 5.88
C LEU A 49 -1.51 -10.58 6.72
N TYR A 50 -1.08 -11.61 7.41
CA TYR A 50 -1.89 -12.30 8.41
C TYR A 50 -1.48 -11.89 9.81
N GLN A 51 -2.47 -11.69 10.67
CA GLN A 51 -2.31 -11.69 12.12
C GLN A 51 -2.92 -12.98 12.63
N ASP A 52 -2.07 -13.87 13.12
CA ASP A 52 -2.43 -15.26 13.42
C ASP A 52 -3.05 -15.94 12.17
N SER A 53 -4.31 -16.31 12.18
CA SER A 53 -5.00 -16.91 11.03
C SER A 53 -5.82 -15.92 10.21
N LYS A 54 -5.88 -14.65 10.59
CA LYS A 54 -6.75 -13.64 9.97
C LYS A 54 -5.96 -12.72 9.04
N ALA A 55 -6.40 -12.59 7.79
CA ALA A 55 -5.85 -11.60 6.86
C ALA A 55 -6.19 -10.18 7.32
N VAL A 56 -5.17 -9.34 7.49
CA VAL A 56 -5.31 -7.97 8.00
C VAL A 56 -4.71 -6.91 7.09
N GLY A 57 -4.03 -7.29 6.02
CA GLY A 57 -3.47 -6.36 5.07
C GLY A 57 -3.13 -6.99 3.74
N SER A 58 -3.01 -6.17 2.71
CA SER A 58 -2.56 -6.56 1.38
C SER A 58 -1.79 -5.46 0.70
N VAL A 59 -0.84 -5.85 -0.13
CA VAL A 59 -0.12 -4.96 -1.05
C VAL A 59 0.15 -5.71 -2.34
N ALA A 60 0.26 -4.97 -3.43
CA ALA A 60 0.77 -5.51 -4.68
C ALA A 60 1.83 -4.59 -5.26
N ALA A 61 2.73 -5.15 -6.07
CA ALA A 61 3.70 -4.43 -6.86
C ALA A 61 3.75 -5.00 -8.27
N HIS A 62 4.08 -4.17 -9.23
CA HIS A 62 4.16 -4.54 -10.64
C HIS A 62 5.15 -3.67 -11.41
N SER A 63 5.53 -4.10 -12.61
CA SER A 63 6.32 -3.29 -13.54
C SER A 63 5.67 -1.93 -13.77
N PHE A 64 6.48 -0.87 -13.79
CA PHE A 64 6.00 0.50 -13.99
C PHE A 64 6.66 1.14 -15.20
N THR A 65 6.30 0.64 -16.38
CA THR A 65 6.88 1.03 -17.67
C THR A 65 6.90 2.54 -17.94
N PRO A 66 5.93 3.38 -17.47
CA PRO A 66 6.02 4.82 -17.63
C PRO A 66 7.28 5.46 -17.01
N MET A 67 7.87 4.83 -16.00
CA MET A 67 9.10 5.31 -15.35
C MET A 67 10.37 4.59 -15.83
N GLY A 68 10.23 3.60 -16.70
CA GLY A 68 11.36 2.89 -17.30
C GLY A 68 11.27 1.36 -17.17
N PRO A 69 12.19 0.64 -17.86
CA PRO A 69 12.15 -0.81 -17.92
C PRO A 69 12.47 -1.50 -16.60
N ASN A 70 13.19 -0.83 -15.71
CA ASN A 70 13.57 -1.35 -14.39
C ASN A 70 12.80 -0.64 -13.24
N ALA A 71 11.64 -0.08 -13.55
CA ALA A 71 10.80 0.58 -12.57
C ALA A 71 9.66 -0.33 -12.11
N TYR A 72 9.38 -0.32 -10.81
CA TYR A 72 8.31 -1.06 -10.18
C TYR A 72 7.42 -0.12 -9.39
N ARG A 73 6.13 -0.34 -9.46
CA ARG A 73 5.15 0.45 -8.72
C ARG A 73 4.52 -0.38 -7.63
N ILE A 74 4.57 0.13 -6.42
CA ILE A 74 3.74 -0.36 -5.31
C ILE A 74 2.36 0.27 -5.44
N LEU A 75 1.34 -0.56 -5.33
CA LEU A 75 -0.03 -0.10 -5.35
C LEU A 75 -0.34 0.82 -4.18
N ALA A 76 -0.82 2.01 -4.52
CA ALA A 76 -1.35 2.97 -3.56
C ALA A 76 -2.63 2.51 -2.83
N ARG A 77 -3.14 1.32 -3.12
CA ARG A 77 -4.31 0.72 -2.46
C ARG A 77 -3.91 -0.42 -1.54
N THR A 78 -2.92 -0.16 -0.73
CA THR A 78 -2.66 -1.00 0.41
C THR A 78 -3.86 -0.91 1.35
N CYS A 79 -4.37 -2.04 1.74
CA CYS A 79 -5.39 -2.14 2.75
C CYS A 79 -4.79 -2.82 3.96
N THR A 80 -4.76 -2.13 5.09
CA THR A 80 -4.31 -2.71 6.36
C THR A 80 -5.32 -2.41 7.45
N PHE A 81 -5.62 -3.41 8.25
CA PHE A 81 -6.52 -3.28 9.39
C PHE A 81 -5.70 -3.48 10.66
N GLY A 82 -5.59 -2.44 11.48
CA GLY A 82 -5.09 -2.62 12.84
C GLY A 82 -5.91 -3.65 13.61
N THR A 83 -5.33 -4.19 14.66
CA THR A 83 -5.95 -5.15 15.55
C THR A 83 -7.37 -4.75 15.90
N ALA A 84 -8.25 -5.72 15.79
CA ALA A 84 -9.68 -5.69 16.01
C ALA A 84 -10.18 -4.50 16.84
N ARG A 85 -10.84 -3.56 16.18
CA ARG A 85 -11.69 -2.62 16.90
C ARG A 85 -13.12 -3.06 16.79
N PRO A 86 -13.84 -2.99 17.90
CA PRO A 86 -15.28 -3.16 17.88
C PRO A 86 -15.89 -2.11 16.94
N HIS A 87 -16.89 -2.54 16.20
CA HIS A 87 -17.63 -1.74 15.26
C HIS A 87 -18.07 -0.37 15.83
N GLY A 88 -17.93 0.69 15.04
CA GLY A 88 -18.64 1.94 15.23
C GLY A 88 -17.84 3.18 15.61
N GLY A 89 -16.53 3.13 15.72
CA GLY A 89 -15.72 4.33 15.93
C GLY A 89 -15.34 5.02 14.62
N LEU A 90 -15.61 6.30 14.48
CA LEU A 90 -15.05 7.13 13.43
C LEU A 90 -13.53 7.00 13.43
N ILE A 91 -12.99 6.44 12.36
CA ILE A 91 -11.52 6.36 12.18
C ILE A 91 -11.05 7.78 11.90
N THR A 92 -10.32 8.36 12.83
CA THR A 92 -9.69 9.66 12.59
C THR A 92 -8.56 9.50 11.55
N PRO A 93 -8.28 10.54 10.76
CA PRO A 93 -7.17 10.52 9.80
C PRO A 93 -5.85 10.08 10.42
N LYS A 94 -5.53 10.54 11.62
CA LYS A 94 -4.33 10.11 12.36
C LYS A 94 -4.29 8.60 12.61
N LYS A 95 -5.40 8.01 13.02
CA LYS A 95 -5.48 6.57 13.28
C LYS A 95 -5.34 5.75 12.02
N LEU A 96 -5.94 6.19 10.92
CA LEU A 96 -5.83 5.51 9.63
C LEU A 96 -4.37 5.50 9.14
N ILE A 97 -3.69 6.64 9.23
CA ILE A 97 -2.28 6.74 8.87
C ILE A 97 -1.42 5.87 9.78
N ALA A 98 -1.66 5.88 11.08
CA ALA A 98 -0.92 5.08 12.05
C ALA A 98 -1.09 3.57 11.80
N GLU A 99 -2.31 3.10 11.54
CA GLU A 99 -2.57 1.70 11.21
C GLU A 99 -1.88 1.31 9.90
N HIS A 100 -1.97 2.16 8.88
CA HIS A 100 -1.31 1.96 7.60
C HIS A 100 0.21 1.89 7.77
N GLN A 101 0.82 2.85 8.44
CA GLN A 101 2.26 2.87 8.68
C GLN A 101 2.72 1.65 9.48
N ASN A 102 2.05 1.34 10.58
CA ASN A 102 2.51 0.26 11.46
C ASN A 102 2.49 -1.11 10.80
N LEU A 103 1.51 -1.41 9.96
CA LEU A 103 1.39 -2.73 9.34
C LEU A 103 1.97 -2.78 7.93
N THR A 104 1.69 -1.77 7.12
CA THR A 104 2.19 -1.73 5.75
C THR A 104 3.69 -1.54 5.71
N ASP A 105 4.19 -0.54 6.44
CA ASP A 105 5.60 -0.16 6.39
C ASP A 105 6.48 -1.19 7.08
N GLN A 106 6.01 -1.79 8.17
CA GLN A 106 6.80 -2.79 8.91
C GLN A 106 6.83 -4.17 8.25
N PHE A 107 5.75 -4.56 7.59
CA PHE A 107 5.61 -5.94 7.10
C PHE A 107 5.48 -6.05 5.58
N LEU A 108 4.59 -5.28 4.97
CA LEU A 108 4.24 -5.43 3.57
C LEU A 108 5.23 -4.73 2.63
N LEU A 109 5.64 -3.53 2.95
CA LEU A 109 6.57 -2.79 2.10
C LEU A 109 7.96 -3.42 2.00
N PRO A 110 8.55 -3.98 3.08
CA PRO A 110 9.77 -4.78 2.97
C PRO A 110 9.65 -5.96 2.00
N ALA A 111 8.50 -6.65 1.94
CA ALA A 111 8.30 -7.72 0.97
C ALA A 111 8.32 -7.20 -0.48
N CYS A 112 7.69 -6.04 -0.74
CA CYS A 112 7.76 -5.38 -2.05
C CYS A 112 9.19 -4.96 -2.41
N ILE A 113 9.93 -4.38 -1.46
CA ILE A 113 11.32 -3.94 -1.64
C ILE A 113 12.21 -5.13 -1.99
N ASN A 114 12.08 -6.24 -1.27
CA ASN A 114 12.88 -7.43 -1.49
C ASN A 114 12.57 -8.11 -2.84
N TRP A 115 11.35 -7.96 -3.33
CA TRP A 115 10.94 -8.51 -4.63
C TRP A 115 11.37 -7.63 -5.80
N ALA A 116 11.25 -6.31 -5.68
CA ALA A 116 11.57 -5.37 -6.74
C ALA A 116 13.07 -5.35 -7.03
N LYS A 117 13.45 -5.57 -8.29
CA LYS A 117 14.85 -5.63 -8.72
C LYS A 117 15.40 -4.29 -9.24
N GLY A 118 14.62 -3.22 -9.11
CA GLY A 118 14.93 -1.92 -9.69
C GLY A 118 14.38 -0.75 -8.87
N GLU A 119 14.14 0.34 -9.56
CA GLU A 119 13.62 1.55 -8.93
C GLU A 119 12.18 1.38 -8.46
N LEU A 120 11.90 1.83 -7.25
CA LEU A 120 10.62 1.63 -6.60
C LEU A 120 9.84 2.93 -6.53
N TYR A 121 8.60 2.87 -6.97
CA TYR A 121 7.69 3.99 -7.02
C TYR A 121 6.36 3.70 -6.31
N SER A 122 5.68 4.74 -5.91
CA SER A 122 4.27 4.72 -5.55
C SER A 122 3.55 5.89 -6.17
N THR A 123 2.24 5.81 -6.24
CA THR A 123 1.43 6.91 -6.77
C THR A 123 0.32 7.28 -5.81
N SER A 124 -0.02 8.55 -5.81
CA SER A 124 -1.15 9.07 -5.03
C SER A 124 -1.92 10.10 -5.83
N ASN A 125 -3.19 10.28 -5.53
CA ASN A 125 -3.99 11.32 -6.15
C ASN A 125 -4.87 12.05 -5.12
N GLU A 126 -5.25 13.28 -5.45
CA GLU A 126 -6.08 14.11 -4.60
C GLU A 126 -7.59 13.85 -4.83
N SER A 127 -7.96 13.31 -5.98
CA SER A 127 -9.35 13.06 -6.37
C SER A 127 -9.91 11.73 -5.88
N GLY A 128 -9.09 10.93 -5.19
CA GLY A 128 -9.47 9.62 -4.68
C GLY A 128 -10.42 9.65 -3.47
N ILE A 129 -10.74 8.46 -2.97
CA ILE A 129 -11.48 8.31 -1.72
C ILE A 129 -10.72 8.94 -0.54
N ALA A 130 -11.40 9.17 0.57
CA ALA A 130 -10.85 9.89 1.73
C ALA A 130 -9.48 9.35 2.20
N SER A 131 -9.30 8.01 2.23
CA SER A 131 -8.03 7.38 2.60
C SER A 131 -6.90 7.73 1.62
N GLN A 132 -7.17 7.74 0.32
CA GLN A 132 -6.17 8.09 -0.70
C GLN A 132 -5.77 9.58 -0.61
N ARG A 133 -6.73 10.47 -0.34
CA ARG A 133 -6.44 11.89 -0.09
C ARG A 133 -5.55 12.10 1.12
N LEU A 134 -5.75 11.32 2.19
CA LEU A 134 -4.90 11.38 3.38
C LEU A 134 -3.48 10.91 3.10
N VAL A 135 -3.32 9.83 2.36
CA VAL A 135 -2.01 9.34 1.92
C VAL A 135 -1.31 10.40 1.06
N HIS A 136 -2.04 11.00 0.11
CA HIS A 136 -1.50 12.07 -0.75
C HIS A 136 -1.08 13.32 0.04
N ARG A 137 -1.91 13.79 0.97
CA ARG A 137 -1.71 15.07 1.67
C ARG A 137 -0.79 14.98 2.88
N HIS A 138 -0.67 13.81 3.49
CA HIS A 138 0.03 13.67 4.77
C HIS A 138 1.12 12.61 4.75
N TYR A 139 0.85 11.39 4.27
CA TYR A 139 1.80 10.29 4.32
C TYR A 139 3.04 10.55 3.47
N PHE A 140 2.89 10.68 2.17
CA PHE A 140 4.03 10.93 1.29
C PHE A 140 4.78 12.23 1.57
N PRO A 141 4.11 13.39 1.82
CA PRO A 141 4.82 14.60 2.22
C PRO A 141 5.63 14.46 3.51
N THR A 142 5.15 13.66 4.48
CA THR A 142 5.91 13.36 5.70
C THR A 142 7.16 12.53 5.38
N LEU A 143 7.02 11.48 4.58
CA LEU A 143 8.16 10.67 4.15
C LEU A 143 9.16 11.48 3.31
N ALA A 144 8.68 12.41 2.50
CA ALA A 144 9.54 13.29 1.70
C ALA A 144 10.38 14.23 2.60
N LYS A 145 9.80 14.78 3.66
CA LYS A 145 10.56 15.58 4.65
C LYS A 145 11.67 14.80 5.34
N LEU A 146 11.49 13.49 5.47
CA LEU A 146 12.50 12.58 6.02
C LEU A 146 13.50 12.09 4.96
N GLY A 147 13.33 12.49 3.70
CA GLY A 147 14.17 12.06 2.58
C GLY A 147 14.01 10.61 2.19
N ILE A 148 12.94 9.94 2.64
CA ILE A 148 12.64 8.53 2.38
C ILE A 148 12.00 8.35 1.01
N VAL A 149 11.19 9.33 0.59
CA VAL A 149 10.61 9.38 -0.75
C VAL A 149 10.90 10.74 -1.39
N GLU A 150 10.78 10.79 -2.69
CA GLU A 150 10.91 12.01 -3.49
C GLU A 150 9.70 12.14 -4.43
N ARG A 151 9.14 13.35 -4.53
CA ARG A 151 8.16 13.66 -5.56
C ARG A 151 8.87 13.82 -6.91
N VAL A 152 8.53 12.97 -7.87
CA VAL A 152 9.19 12.93 -9.17
C VAL A 152 8.44 13.74 -10.22
N CYS A 153 7.17 13.46 -10.41
CA CYS A 153 6.34 14.10 -11.42
C CYS A 153 4.85 13.93 -11.14
N GLU A 154 4.06 14.57 -11.98
CA GLU A 154 2.63 14.28 -12.14
C GLU A 154 2.42 13.65 -13.51
N MET A 155 1.55 12.66 -13.59
CA MET A 155 1.20 12.00 -14.84
C MET A 155 -0.25 11.53 -14.83
N ASN A 156 -0.85 11.48 -16.01
CA ASN A 156 -2.10 10.75 -16.18
C ASN A 156 -1.77 9.25 -16.32
N TYR A 157 -2.19 8.48 -15.34
CA TYR A 157 -1.99 7.03 -15.33
C TYR A 157 -3.32 6.32 -15.08
N ARG A 158 -3.70 5.47 -16.03
CA ARG A 158 -5.00 4.75 -16.01
C ARG A 158 -6.19 5.70 -15.85
N ASN A 159 -6.20 6.77 -16.67
CA ASN A 159 -7.24 7.81 -16.70
C ASN A 159 -7.41 8.57 -15.36
N THR A 160 -6.38 8.65 -14.57
CA THR A 160 -6.39 9.40 -13.31
C THR A 160 -5.08 10.17 -13.17
N ASP A 161 -5.16 11.45 -12.80
CA ASP A 161 -3.98 12.26 -12.52
C ASP A 161 -3.35 11.77 -11.21
N GLN A 162 -2.09 11.40 -11.28
CA GLN A 162 -1.33 10.80 -10.20
C GLN A 162 -0.07 11.62 -9.94
N THR A 163 0.24 11.85 -8.67
CA THR A 163 1.59 12.24 -8.25
C THR A 163 2.43 10.98 -8.08
N VAL A 164 3.58 10.96 -8.72
CA VAL A 164 4.55 9.86 -8.64
C VAL A 164 5.59 10.16 -7.58
N TRP A 165 5.80 9.19 -6.70
CA TRP A 165 6.77 9.24 -5.62
C TRP A 165 7.78 8.12 -5.81
N ARG A 166 9.08 8.46 -5.88
CA ARG A 166 10.17 7.50 -5.83
C ARG A 166 10.42 7.13 -4.38
N ILE A 167 10.56 5.85 -4.11
CA ILE A 167 10.89 5.32 -2.78
C ILE A 167 12.37 4.95 -2.78
N TYR A 168 13.10 5.36 -1.75
CA TYR A 168 14.48 4.98 -1.50
C TYR A 168 14.54 3.81 -0.52
N PRO A 169 14.70 2.55 -1.02
CA PRO A 169 14.59 1.35 -0.19
C PRO A 169 15.50 1.36 1.03
N ASP A 170 16.77 1.71 0.84
CA ASP A 170 17.77 1.72 1.93
C ASP A 170 17.39 2.71 3.03
N LYS A 171 16.95 3.91 2.61
CA LYS A 171 16.51 4.94 3.56
C LYS A 171 15.23 4.52 4.27
N PHE A 172 14.33 3.88 3.54
CA PHE A 172 13.09 3.36 4.11
C PHE A 172 13.40 2.31 5.19
N LEU A 173 14.20 1.29 4.85
CA LEU A 173 14.54 0.19 5.77
C LEU A 173 15.33 0.67 6.98
N ALA A 174 16.28 1.61 6.79
CA ALA A 174 17.07 2.18 7.88
C ALA A 174 16.22 3.01 8.88
N ASN A 175 15.08 3.52 8.44
CA ASN A 175 14.23 4.37 9.27
C ASN A 175 13.00 3.62 9.83
N LEU A 176 12.86 2.32 9.58
CA LEU A 176 11.69 1.56 10.07
C LEU A 176 11.52 1.66 11.60
N GLU A 177 12.61 1.76 12.35
CA GLU A 177 12.59 1.92 13.81
C GLU A 177 12.39 3.39 14.26
N LEU A 178 12.73 4.33 13.38
CA LEU A 178 12.66 5.76 13.65
C LEU A 178 11.33 6.38 13.21
N TYR A 179 10.49 5.64 12.54
CA TYR A 179 9.16 6.14 12.19
C TYR A 179 8.48 6.63 13.46
N PRO A 180 8.08 7.91 13.52
CA PRO A 180 7.27 8.34 14.63
C PRO A 180 6.05 7.42 14.66
N ARG A 181 5.98 6.60 15.69
CA ARG A 181 4.77 5.85 15.98
C ARG A 181 3.71 6.91 16.18
N TRP A 182 2.90 7.12 15.17
CA TRP A 182 1.78 8.04 15.24
C TRP A 182 0.83 7.49 16.30
N VAL A 183 1.01 7.92 17.52
CA VAL A 183 0.19 7.55 18.67
C VAL A 183 -1.02 8.46 18.76
#